data_ca1411e666eeef01477b5fa31c9d4ee6
#
_entry.id   ca1411e666eeef01477b5fa31c9d4ee6
#
_cell.length_a   1.000
_cell.length_b   1.000
_cell.length_c   1.000
_cell.angle_alpha   90.00
_cell.angle_beta   90.00
_cell.angle_gamma   90.00
#
_symmetry.space_group_name_H-M   'P 1'
#
loop_
_entity.id
_entity.type
_entity.pdbx_description
1 polymer ?
#
loop_
_entity_poly.entity_id
_entity_poly.type
_entity_poly.pdbx_seq_one_letter_code
_entity_poly.pdbx_strand_id
1 'polypeptide(L)'
;YEAMPVKELERAAQWMVEAETIYIYAVGDSMINAIAFTNRLIKLKKRAVIINQYGEGGAYIRNAGHQDVMLVISYSGRNLLKKDLQAQLRRKGCRTILISSMDKAVGYDAVIRFPARESYETYGRKMATYYSQTSISYILNCIYGIAFAKRGKL
;
A
#
# COMPACT_ATOMS: atom_id res chain seq x y z
N TYR A 1 -13.62 -1.16 -17.20
CA TYR A 1 -12.82 -0.51 -16.15
C TYR A 1 -13.18 0.95 -16.04
N GLU A 2 -13.89 1.31 -15.01
CA GLU A 2 -14.00 2.69 -14.61
C GLU A 2 -12.58 3.23 -14.38
N ALA A 3 -12.37 4.49 -14.74
CA ALA A 3 -11.06 5.12 -14.81
C ALA A 3 -10.17 4.82 -13.60
N MET A 4 -9.03 4.21 -13.84
CA MET A 4 -7.97 4.08 -12.84
C MET A 4 -7.59 5.48 -12.33
N PRO A 5 -7.37 5.64 -11.03
CA PRO A 5 -6.97 6.94 -10.46
C PRO A 5 -5.51 7.25 -10.83
N VAL A 6 -5.27 7.65 -12.06
CA VAL A 6 -3.92 7.82 -12.62
C VAL A 6 -3.09 8.80 -11.79
N LYS A 7 -3.69 9.89 -11.34
CA LYS A 7 -2.98 10.89 -10.52
C LYS A 7 -2.47 10.28 -9.22
N GLU A 8 -3.28 9.46 -8.57
CA GLU A 8 -2.88 8.82 -7.32
C GLU A 8 -1.79 7.76 -7.55
N LEU A 9 -1.86 7.03 -8.66
CA LEU A 9 -0.80 6.08 -9.05
C LEU A 9 0.52 6.81 -9.31
N GLU A 10 0.48 7.93 -10.00
CA GLU A 10 1.68 8.73 -10.28
C GLU A 10 2.28 9.33 -9.01
N ARG A 11 1.43 9.84 -8.11
CA ARG A 11 1.89 10.36 -6.82
C ARG A 11 2.55 9.28 -5.99
N ALA A 12 1.91 8.11 -5.88
CA ALA A 12 2.46 6.97 -5.15
C ALA A 12 3.82 6.56 -5.71
N ALA A 13 3.93 6.43 -7.03
CA ALA A 13 5.17 6.05 -7.69
C ALA A 13 6.28 7.10 -7.45
N GLN A 14 5.94 8.39 -7.54
CA GLN A 14 6.90 9.46 -7.31
C GLN A 14 7.42 9.45 -5.88
N TRP A 15 6.55 9.29 -4.90
CA TRP A 15 6.98 9.21 -3.50
C TRP A 15 7.85 7.98 -3.24
N MET A 16 7.54 6.85 -3.86
CA MET A 16 8.35 5.64 -3.71
C MET A 16 9.73 5.79 -4.35
N VAL A 17 9.81 6.46 -5.50
CA VAL A 17 11.11 6.73 -6.15
C VAL A 17 11.98 7.63 -5.27
N GLU A 18 11.39 8.62 -4.61
CA GLU A 18 12.09 9.55 -3.73
C GLU A 18 12.42 8.96 -2.36
N ALA A 19 11.71 7.92 -1.94
CA ALA A 19 11.85 7.36 -0.60
C ALA A 19 13.17 6.61 -0.41
N GLU A 20 13.72 6.66 0.79
CA GLU A 20 14.83 5.78 1.19
C GLU A 20 14.31 4.40 1.56
N THR A 21 13.26 4.33 2.36
CA THR A 21 12.64 3.07 2.77
C THR A 21 11.14 3.10 2.49
N ILE A 22 10.65 2.02 1.93
CA ILE A 22 9.23 1.81 1.70
C ILE A 22 8.78 0.73 2.66
N TYR A 23 7.97 1.11 3.64
CA TYR A 23 7.34 0.18 4.57
C TYR A 23 6.02 -0.28 3.98
N ILE A 24 5.75 -1.57 4.05
CA ILE A 24 4.54 -2.16 3.49
C ILE A 24 3.80 -2.90 4.60
N TYR A 25 2.58 -2.48 4.87
CA TYR A 25 1.70 -3.11 5.84
C TYR A 25 0.55 -3.79 5.10
N ALA A 26 0.46 -5.10 5.23
CA ALA A 26 -0.58 -5.90 4.58
C ALA A 26 -0.90 -7.12 5.42
N VAL A 27 -2.12 -7.62 5.30
CA VAL A 27 -2.63 -8.74 6.08
C VAL A 27 -3.31 -9.75 5.17
N GLY A 28 -3.20 -11.03 5.51
CA GLY A 28 -3.85 -12.12 4.78
C GLY A 28 -3.29 -12.29 3.37
N ASP A 29 -4.17 -12.51 2.42
CA ASP A 29 -3.77 -12.72 1.01
C ASP A 29 -3.06 -11.51 0.41
N SER A 30 -3.35 -10.32 0.91
CA SER A 30 -2.66 -9.09 0.48
C SER A 30 -1.16 -9.13 0.79
N MET A 31 -0.75 -9.90 1.79
CA MET A 31 0.67 -10.10 2.12
C MET A 31 1.42 -10.78 0.98
N ILE A 32 0.79 -11.68 0.25
CA ILE A 32 1.41 -12.36 -0.91
C ILE A 32 1.77 -11.34 -1.99
N ASN A 33 0.83 -10.42 -2.29
CA ASN A 33 1.08 -9.35 -3.24
C ASN A 33 2.15 -8.38 -2.73
N ALA A 34 2.17 -8.10 -1.44
CA ALA A 34 3.17 -7.25 -0.81
C ALA A 34 4.58 -7.86 -0.95
N ILE A 35 4.72 -9.16 -0.74
CA ILE A 35 6.01 -9.87 -0.91
C ILE A 35 6.49 -9.77 -2.36
N ALA A 36 5.61 -10.02 -3.32
CA ALA A 36 5.94 -9.90 -4.74
C ALA A 36 6.37 -8.47 -5.11
N PHE A 37 5.69 -7.48 -4.59
CA PHE A 37 6.01 -6.08 -4.82
C PHE A 37 7.36 -5.71 -4.21
N THR A 38 7.65 -6.19 -3.01
CA THR A 38 8.94 -6.00 -2.35
C THR A 38 10.09 -6.50 -3.23
N ASN A 39 9.94 -7.69 -3.83
CA ASN A 39 10.95 -8.23 -4.74
C ASN A 39 11.18 -7.33 -5.95
N ARG A 40 10.13 -6.68 -6.45
CA ARG A 40 10.26 -5.74 -7.58
C ARG A 40 10.94 -4.44 -7.16
N LEU A 41 10.63 -3.93 -5.98
CA LEU A 41 11.24 -2.70 -5.46
C LEU A 41 12.74 -2.85 -5.25
N ILE A 42 13.20 -4.03 -4.85
CA ILE A 42 14.64 -4.32 -4.72
C ILE A 42 15.35 -4.11 -6.06
N LYS A 43 14.72 -4.48 -7.18
CA LYS A 43 15.26 -4.26 -8.51
C LYS A 43 15.40 -2.78 -8.87
N LEU A 44 14.64 -1.91 -8.22
CA LEU A 44 14.77 -0.45 -8.32
C LEU A 44 15.76 0.11 -7.31
N LYS A 45 16.51 -0.74 -6.62
CA LYS A 45 17.48 -0.37 -5.57
C LYS A 45 16.79 0.34 -4.39
N LYS A 46 15.52 0.00 -4.12
CA LYS A 46 14.79 0.53 -2.98
C LYS A 46 14.83 -0.44 -1.82
N ARG A 47 14.92 0.09 -0.61
CA ARG A 47 14.78 -0.70 0.60
C ARG A 47 13.29 -0.84 0.90
N ALA A 48 12.79 -2.06 0.87
CA ALA A 48 11.40 -2.37 1.15
C ALA A 48 11.32 -3.28 2.37
N VAL A 49 10.46 -2.92 3.32
CA VAL A 49 10.31 -3.65 4.59
C VAL A 49 8.84 -3.99 4.77
N ILE A 50 8.55 -5.29 4.88
CA ILE A 50 7.19 -5.74 5.19
C ILE A 50 7.01 -5.69 6.70
N ILE A 51 5.98 -4.97 7.14
CA ILE A 51 5.63 -4.87 8.56
C ILE A 51 4.72 -6.04 8.89
N ASN A 52 5.17 -6.87 9.81
CA ASN A 52 4.34 -7.94 10.34
C ASN A 52 3.35 -7.37 11.36
N GLN A 53 2.13 -7.85 11.29
CA GLN A 53 1.03 -7.48 12.18
C GLN A 53 1.33 -7.85 13.66
N TYR A 54 2.15 -8.84 13.87
CA TYR A 54 2.45 -9.38 15.20
C TYR A 54 3.82 -8.90 15.67
N GLY A 55 3.87 -8.20 16.78
CA GLY A 55 5.09 -7.85 17.48
C GLY A 55 5.71 -6.51 17.08
N GLU A 56 6.66 -6.50 16.17
CA GLU A 56 7.54 -5.35 15.93
C GLU A 56 6.96 -4.26 15.03
N GLY A 57 5.73 -4.45 14.50
CA GLY A 57 5.12 -3.52 13.55
C GLY A 57 5.05 -2.08 14.06
N GLY A 58 4.70 -1.89 15.33
CA GLY A 58 4.64 -0.58 15.95
C GLY A 58 6.00 0.12 16.01
N ALA A 59 7.08 -0.63 16.21
CA ALA A 59 8.44 -0.08 16.22
C ALA A 59 8.82 0.44 14.81
N TYR A 60 8.54 -0.33 13.77
CA TYR A 60 8.80 0.12 12.40
C TYR A 60 8.02 1.39 12.07
N ILE A 61 6.74 1.45 12.46
CA ILE A 61 5.90 2.62 12.21
C ILE A 61 6.46 3.83 12.96
N ARG A 62 6.88 3.66 14.20
CA ARG A 62 7.44 4.76 14.99
C ARG A 62 8.79 5.25 14.44
N ASN A 63 9.54 4.39 13.77
CA ASN A 63 10.83 4.75 13.19
C ASN A 63 10.73 5.40 11.81
N ALA A 64 9.58 5.27 11.14
CA ALA A 64 9.38 5.86 9.82
C ALA A 64 9.32 7.39 9.90
N GLY A 65 10.00 8.07 8.98
CA GLY A 65 10.11 9.52 8.95
C GLY A 65 9.92 10.13 7.57
N HIS A 66 10.36 11.37 7.41
CA HIS A 66 10.14 12.16 6.18
C HIS A 66 10.82 11.57 4.94
N GLN A 67 11.79 10.70 5.12
CA GLN A 67 12.51 10.03 4.02
C GLN A 67 11.83 8.73 3.60
N ASP A 68 10.72 8.38 4.23
CA ASP A 68 10.10 7.08 4.07
C ASP A 68 8.68 7.18 3.53
N VAL A 69 8.19 6.06 3.01
CA VAL A 69 6.81 5.89 2.58
C VAL A 69 6.21 4.72 3.34
N MET A 70 4.97 4.87 3.78
CA MET A 70 4.18 3.81 4.39
C MET A 70 3.07 3.42 3.43
N LEU A 71 3.16 2.22 2.87
CA LEU A 71 2.13 1.65 2.00
C LEU A 71 1.27 0.69 2.81
N VAL A 72 -0.03 0.94 2.85
CA VAL A 72 -1.01 0.09 3.51
C VAL A 72 -1.91 -0.54 2.46
N ILE A 73 -2.02 -1.87 2.50
CA ILE A 73 -2.88 -2.62 1.59
C ILE A 73 -3.94 -3.31 2.43
N SER A 74 -5.19 -2.89 2.28
CA SER A 74 -6.32 -3.45 3.02
C SER A 74 -7.56 -3.49 2.14
N TYR A 75 -7.94 -4.69 1.71
CA TYR A 75 -9.12 -4.84 0.87
C TYR A 75 -10.36 -4.21 1.52
N SER A 76 -10.68 -4.65 2.72
CA SER A 76 -11.92 -4.27 3.40
C SER A 76 -11.86 -2.96 4.18
N GLY A 77 -10.66 -2.44 4.42
CA GLY A 77 -10.46 -1.32 5.33
C GLY A 77 -10.50 -1.70 6.80
N ARG A 78 -10.49 -2.98 7.13
CA ARG A 78 -10.50 -3.45 8.54
C ARG A 78 -9.12 -3.42 9.17
N ASN A 79 -8.07 -3.54 8.38
CA ASN A 79 -6.68 -3.60 8.85
C ASN A 79 -5.94 -2.33 8.48
N LEU A 80 -6.45 -1.21 8.97
CA LEU A 80 -5.85 0.10 8.76
C LEU A 80 -4.93 0.45 9.93
N LEU A 81 -4.07 1.42 9.70
CA LEU A 81 -3.27 2.00 10.76
C LEU A 81 -4.17 2.68 11.78
N LYS A 82 -3.84 2.54 13.05
CA LYS A 82 -4.55 3.25 14.13
C LYS A 82 -4.35 4.76 13.96
N LYS A 83 -5.35 5.53 14.39
CA LYS A 83 -5.34 6.99 14.22
C LYS A 83 -4.15 7.68 14.86
N ASP A 84 -3.72 7.20 16.02
CA ASP A 84 -2.54 7.75 16.70
C ASP A 84 -1.26 7.49 15.91
N LEU A 85 -1.13 6.33 15.29
CA LEU A 85 0.01 6.01 14.43
C LEU A 85 -0.01 6.85 13.14
N GLN A 86 -1.18 7.04 12.54
CA GLN A 86 -1.33 7.94 11.38
C GLN A 86 -0.89 9.36 11.74
N ALA A 87 -1.30 9.85 12.91
CA ALA A 87 -0.92 11.17 13.38
C ALA A 87 0.58 11.30 13.60
N GLN A 88 1.22 10.27 14.15
CA GLN A 88 2.67 10.24 14.33
C GLN A 88 3.41 10.29 13.00
N LEU A 89 2.98 9.50 12.01
CA LEU A 89 3.58 9.50 10.68
C LEU A 89 3.45 10.86 10.01
N ARG A 90 2.28 11.48 10.12
CA ARG A 90 2.04 12.81 9.56
C ARG A 90 2.96 13.85 10.19
N ARG A 91 3.12 13.85 11.51
CA ARG A 91 4.02 14.79 12.21
C ARG A 91 5.47 14.63 11.77
N LYS A 92 5.88 13.39 11.46
CA LYS A 92 7.24 13.11 11.01
C LYS A 92 7.44 13.34 9.51
N GLY A 93 6.37 13.65 8.78
CA GLY A 93 6.44 13.87 7.34
C GLY A 93 6.53 12.60 6.50
N CYS A 94 6.25 11.42 7.08
CA CYS A 94 6.19 10.18 6.33
C CYS A 94 4.93 10.15 5.46
N ARG A 95 5.09 9.93 4.16
CA ARG A 95 3.97 9.82 3.23
C ARG A 95 3.25 8.51 3.41
N THR A 96 1.93 8.55 3.46
CA THR A 96 1.08 7.36 3.61
C THR A 96 0.24 7.13 2.38
N ILE A 97 0.21 5.89 1.92
CA ILE A 97 -0.55 5.47 0.74
C ILE A 97 -1.43 4.30 1.16
N LEU A 98 -2.70 4.36 0.84
CA LEU A 98 -3.65 3.26 1.07
C LEU A 98 -4.14 2.69 -0.25
N ILE A 99 -4.08 1.38 -0.40
CA ILE A 99 -4.74 0.64 -1.47
C ILE A 99 -5.89 -0.14 -0.83
N SER A 100 -7.13 0.17 -1.21
CA SER A 100 -8.32 -0.42 -0.58
C SER A 100 -9.54 -0.32 -1.47
N SER A 101 -10.56 -1.12 -1.17
CA SER A 101 -11.86 -1.00 -1.80
C SER A 101 -12.85 -0.14 -1.00
N MET A 102 -12.47 0.32 0.18
CA MET A 102 -13.38 1.09 1.03
C MET A 102 -13.73 2.45 0.41
N ASP A 103 -14.98 2.88 0.61
CA ASP A 103 -15.49 4.11 -0.03
C ASP A 103 -14.87 5.38 0.52
N LYS A 104 -14.66 5.43 1.83
CA LYS A 104 -14.11 6.61 2.49
C LYS A 104 -12.95 6.22 3.39
N ALA A 105 -11.79 6.74 3.07
CA ALA A 105 -10.61 6.58 3.89
C ALA A 105 -10.08 7.97 4.25
N VAL A 106 -9.78 8.18 5.53
CA VAL A 106 -9.23 9.45 6.01
C VAL A 106 -7.88 9.21 6.67
N GLY A 107 -7.03 10.23 6.62
CA GLY A 107 -5.73 10.19 7.29
C GLY A 107 -4.59 9.67 6.44
N TYR A 108 -4.83 9.35 5.17
CA TYR A 108 -3.78 8.95 4.22
C TYR A 108 -3.51 10.06 3.21
N ASP A 109 -2.25 10.21 2.81
CA ASP A 109 -1.86 11.22 1.83
C ASP A 109 -2.35 10.89 0.43
N ALA A 110 -2.43 9.60 0.10
CA ALA A 110 -3.02 9.13 -1.15
C ALA A 110 -3.84 7.88 -0.90
N VAL A 111 -4.97 7.75 -1.60
CA VAL A 111 -5.82 6.56 -1.56
C VAL A 111 -6.03 6.08 -2.98
N ILE A 112 -5.64 4.84 -3.23
CA ILE A 112 -5.87 4.18 -4.51
C ILE A 112 -6.99 3.17 -4.29
N ARG A 113 -8.16 3.49 -4.80
CA ARG A 113 -9.36 2.70 -4.59
C ARG A 113 -9.65 1.80 -5.77
N PHE A 114 -10.08 0.57 -5.49
CA PHE A 114 -10.57 -0.37 -6.49
C PHE A 114 -11.96 -0.86 -6.09
N PRO A 115 -12.81 -1.32 -7.06
CA PRO A 115 -14.16 -1.78 -6.74
C PRO A 115 -14.16 -3.04 -5.89
N ALA A 116 -15.09 -3.10 -4.92
CA ALA A 116 -15.33 -4.29 -4.13
C ALA A 116 -16.18 -5.29 -4.93
N ARG A 117 -15.63 -6.46 -5.23
CA ARG A 117 -16.30 -7.52 -5.98
C ARG A 117 -16.01 -8.90 -5.40
N GLU A 118 -15.95 -8.98 -4.07
CA GLU A 118 -15.69 -10.25 -3.41
C GLU A 118 -16.98 -11.02 -3.20
N SER A 119 -16.89 -12.35 -3.31
CA SER A 119 -17.97 -13.26 -2.99
C SER A 119 -17.86 -13.71 -1.54
N TYR A 120 -18.99 -13.73 -0.85
CA TYR A 120 -19.08 -14.17 0.54
C TYR A 120 -19.98 -15.40 0.62
N GLU A 121 -19.67 -16.31 1.54
CA GLU A 121 -20.57 -17.39 1.87
C GLU A 121 -21.72 -16.91 2.77
N THR A 122 -22.70 -17.81 3.01
CA THR A 122 -23.92 -17.51 3.79
C THR A 122 -23.61 -16.92 5.17
N TYR A 123 -22.49 -17.29 5.78
CA TYR A 123 -22.08 -16.81 7.11
C TYR A 123 -21.14 -15.63 7.07
N GLY A 124 -21.00 -14.96 5.94
CA GLY A 124 -20.20 -13.74 5.81
C GLY A 124 -18.70 -13.93 5.64
N ARG A 125 -18.21 -15.16 5.51
CA ARG A 125 -16.80 -15.38 5.20
C ARG A 125 -16.52 -15.13 3.72
N LYS A 126 -15.40 -14.51 3.46
CA LYS A 126 -14.98 -14.22 2.08
C LYS A 126 -14.53 -15.50 1.39
N MET A 127 -15.23 -15.90 0.33
CA MET A 127 -14.99 -17.13 -0.39
C MET A 127 -14.09 -16.97 -1.61
N ALA A 128 -14.15 -15.83 -2.25
CA ALA A 128 -13.39 -15.59 -3.48
C ALA A 128 -12.56 -14.33 -3.33
N THR A 129 -11.26 -14.50 -3.29
CA THR A 129 -10.30 -13.39 -3.12
C THR A 129 -9.66 -12.97 -4.43
N TYR A 130 -9.96 -13.66 -5.54
CA TYR A 130 -9.27 -13.44 -6.80
C TYR A 130 -9.47 -12.02 -7.37
N TYR A 131 -10.64 -11.43 -7.18
CA TYR A 131 -10.89 -10.07 -7.66
C TYR A 131 -10.04 -9.04 -6.93
N SER A 132 -10.04 -9.09 -5.61
CA SER A 132 -9.24 -8.16 -4.82
C SER A 132 -7.75 -8.39 -5.05
N GLN A 133 -7.32 -9.64 -5.13
CA GLN A 133 -5.91 -9.95 -5.34
C GLN A 133 -5.44 -9.55 -6.74
N THR A 134 -6.27 -9.76 -7.76
CA THR A 134 -5.98 -9.29 -9.12
C THR A 134 -5.91 -7.76 -9.18
N SER A 135 -6.86 -7.08 -8.56
CA SER A 135 -6.89 -5.62 -8.53
C SER A 135 -5.68 -5.05 -7.81
N ILE A 136 -5.34 -5.58 -6.64
CA ILE A 136 -4.18 -5.15 -5.86
C ILE A 136 -2.89 -5.40 -6.67
N SER A 137 -2.74 -6.58 -7.24
CA SER A 137 -1.58 -6.92 -8.06
C SER A 137 -1.44 -5.98 -9.26
N TYR A 138 -2.53 -5.68 -9.93
CA TYR A 138 -2.54 -4.75 -11.06
C TYR A 138 -2.12 -3.34 -10.64
N ILE A 139 -2.66 -2.84 -9.54
CA ILE A 139 -2.30 -1.52 -9.01
C ILE A 139 -0.81 -1.46 -8.66
N LEU A 140 -0.30 -2.47 -7.97
CA LEU A 140 1.11 -2.54 -7.60
C LEU A 140 2.01 -2.61 -8.83
N ASN A 141 1.59 -3.34 -9.87
CA ASN A 141 2.32 -3.40 -11.14
C ASN A 141 2.33 -2.06 -11.86
N CYS A 142 1.22 -1.32 -11.82
CA CYS A 142 1.15 0.02 -12.39
C CYS A 142 2.10 0.97 -11.66
N ILE A 143 2.10 0.96 -10.34
CA ILE A 143 3.02 1.78 -9.54
C ILE A 143 4.47 1.42 -9.86
N TYR A 144 4.78 0.13 -9.92
CA TYR A 144 6.13 -0.33 -10.26
C TYR A 144 6.55 0.15 -11.64
N GLY A 145 5.68 0.01 -12.65
CA GLY A 145 5.98 0.44 -14.02
C GLY A 145 6.25 1.93 -14.12
N ILE A 146 5.44 2.75 -13.44
CA ILE A 146 5.64 4.19 -13.40
C ILE A 146 6.94 4.54 -12.66
N ALA A 147 7.20 3.91 -11.53
CA ALA A 147 8.43 4.13 -10.77
C ALA A 147 9.67 3.73 -11.57
N PHE A 148 9.60 2.61 -12.28
CA PHE A 148 10.68 2.15 -13.15
C PHE A 148 10.99 3.18 -14.23
N ALA A 149 9.96 3.76 -14.87
CA ALA A 149 10.14 4.78 -15.89
C ALA A 149 10.74 6.07 -15.32
N LYS A 150 10.34 6.44 -14.11
CA LYS A 150 10.79 7.69 -13.46
C LYS A 150 12.25 7.60 -12.97
N ARG A 151 12.72 6.44 -12.54
CA ARG A 151 14.07 6.30 -11.95
C ARG A 151 15.19 6.76 -12.87
N GLY A 152 15.01 6.62 -14.18
CA GLY A 152 16.00 7.04 -15.18
C GLY A 152 16.10 8.54 -15.37
N LYS A 153 15.22 9.31 -14.72
CA LYS A 153 15.16 10.77 -14.81
C LYS A 153 15.68 11.46 -13.55
N LEU A 154 16.08 10.69 -12.56
CA LEU A 154 16.61 11.21 -11.29
C LEU A 154 18.12 11.26 -11.29
#